data_72246caa0e5a04ac411575ef96c68fa5
#
_entry.id   72246caa0e5a04ac411575ef96c68fa5
#
_cell.length_a   1.000
_cell.length_b   1.000
_cell.length_c   1.000
_cell.angle_alpha   90.00
_cell.angle_beta   90.00
_cell.angle_gamma   90.00
#
_symmetry.space_group_name_H-M   'P 1'
#
loop_
_entity.id
_entity.type
_entity.pdbx_description
1 polymer ?
#
loop_
_entity_poly.entity_id
_entity_poly.type
_entity_poly.pdbx_seq_one_letter_code
_entity_poly.pdbx_strand_id
1 'polypeptide(L)'
;MNKKTIMIDMDEVIVVGRFSEFLIEFLGDVNFENLKTQNRQDLIKGKEEEFKKIYKYKNLYKDINDNYIKPLPNCIDVIKRLNQEYEVYIVTSYIWKEDVIDAATNLKNKYDYLHYWLPFIDPNNFIFMTDKTKIEYDIGIDDRVFNLKSCKQKLLFTEFRNKNLTEEELTKNNIIRVNDWLEVENFILNYN
;
A
#
# COMPACT_ATOMS: atom_id res chain seq x y z
N MET A 1 -19.68 -15.32 -17.12
CA MET A 1 -19.17 -15.54 -15.75
C MET A 1 -18.67 -14.22 -15.23
N ASN A 2 -18.92 -13.92 -13.96
CA ASN A 2 -18.35 -12.72 -13.35
C ASN A 2 -16.83 -12.92 -13.20
N LYS A 3 -16.05 -11.88 -13.49
CA LYS A 3 -14.60 -11.91 -13.26
C LYS A 3 -14.32 -12.08 -11.76
N LYS A 4 -13.24 -12.79 -11.42
CA LYS A 4 -12.72 -12.80 -10.04
C LYS A 4 -12.24 -11.39 -9.66
N THR A 5 -12.35 -11.03 -8.39
CA THR A 5 -12.02 -9.71 -7.86
C THR A 5 -10.61 -9.69 -7.26
N ILE A 6 -9.86 -8.62 -7.53
CA ILE A 6 -8.55 -8.37 -6.90
C ILE A 6 -8.60 -7.06 -6.13
N MET A 7 -8.26 -7.11 -4.84
CA MET A 7 -7.97 -5.94 -4.01
C MET A 7 -6.47 -5.65 -4.03
N ILE A 8 -6.09 -4.42 -4.31
CA ILE A 8 -4.71 -3.94 -4.29
C ILE A 8 -4.62 -2.73 -3.36
N ASP A 9 -3.72 -2.78 -2.36
CA ASP A 9 -3.40 -1.59 -1.58
C ASP A 9 -2.57 -0.60 -2.39
N MET A 10 -2.57 0.65 -1.97
CA MET A 10 -1.80 1.70 -2.63
C MET A 10 -0.44 1.93 -1.97
N ASP A 11 -0.45 2.25 -0.66
CA ASP A 11 0.76 2.62 0.07
C ASP A 11 1.65 1.41 0.31
N GLU A 12 2.93 1.47 -0.04
CA GLU A 12 3.93 0.38 0.09
C GLU A 12 3.66 -0.83 -0.84
N VAL A 13 2.67 -0.74 -1.72
CA VAL A 13 2.31 -1.79 -2.69
C VAL A 13 2.36 -1.26 -4.12
N ILE A 14 1.65 -0.18 -4.43
CA ILE A 14 1.72 0.50 -5.74
C ILE A 14 2.84 1.53 -5.73
N VAL A 15 2.96 2.29 -4.65
CA VAL A 15 3.91 3.38 -4.50
C VAL A 15 4.85 3.12 -3.34
N VAL A 16 6.14 3.40 -3.53
CA VAL A 16 7.12 3.30 -2.44
C VAL A 16 6.67 4.21 -1.30
N GLY A 17 6.65 3.64 -0.11
CA GLY A 17 6.24 4.39 1.06
C GLY A 17 7.16 5.53 1.38
N ARG A 18 6.81 6.67 0.87
CA ARG A 18 7.46 7.94 1.21
C ARG A 18 7.53 8.18 2.73
N PHE A 19 6.68 7.52 3.48
CA PHE A 19 6.72 7.61 4.94
C PHE A 19 8.06 7.14 5.51
N SER A 20 8.64 6.08 4.99
CA SER A 20 9.94 5.56 5.46
C SER A 20 11.08 6.51 5.09
N GLU A 21 11.11 6.99 3.86
CA GLU A 21 12.11 7.97 3.42
C GLU A 21 11.98 9.29 4.18
N PHE A 22 10.76 9.76 4.35
CA PHE A 22 10.48 10.94 5.12
C PHE A 22 10.88 10.78 6.60
N LEU A 23 10.65 9.61 7.19
CA LEU A 23 11.07 9.32 8.55
C LEU A 23 12.60 9.33 8.69
N ILE A 24 13.33 8.77 7.72
CA ILE A 24 14.80 8.81 7.68
C ILE A 24 15.28 10.27 7.57
N GLU A 25 14.72 11.04 6.66
CA GLU A 25 15.07 12.45 6.47
C GLU A 25 14.80 13.27 7.75
N PHE A 26 13.68 13.01 8.42
CA PHE A 26 13.30 13.71 9.66
C PHE A 26 14.21 13.36 10.83
N LEU A 27 14.62 12.13 10.96
CA LEU A 27 15.44 11.64 12.08
C LEU A 27 16.95 11.82 11.85
N GLY A 28 17.39 12.00 10.62
CA GLY A 28 18.77 12.30 10.24
C GLY A 28 19.71 11.10 10.29
N ASP A 29 19.87 10.49 11.46
CA ASP A 29 20.88 9.43 11.69
C ASP A 29 20.30 8.00 11.77
N VAL A 30 19.07 7.79 11.31
CA VAL A 30 18.45 6.46 11.36
C VAL A 30 18.81 5.66 10.12
N ASN A 31 19.53 4.55 10.33
CA ASN A 31 19.77 3.58 9.28
C ASN A 31 18.44 2.90 8.88
N PHE A 32 18.20 2.74 7.59
CA PHE A 32 17.03 2.06 7.03
C PHE A 32 16.84 0.65 7.63
N GLU A 33 17.93 -0.05 7.97
CA GLU A 33 17.87 -1.35 8.65
C GLU A 33 17.23 -1.26 10.05
N ASN A 34 17.45 -0.17 10.77
CA ASN A 34 16.86 0.03 12.09
C ASN A 34 15.32 0.26 12.00
N LEU A 35 14.82 0.78 10.88
CA LEU A 35 13.39 0.92 10.66
C LEU A 35 12.67 -0.43 10.51
N LYS A 36 13.39 -1.49 10.13
CA LYS A 36 12.83 -2.84 9.98
C LYS A 36 12.43 -3.48 11.30
N THR A 37 13.06 -3.07 12.39
CA THR A 37 12.92 -3.72 13.71
C THR A 37 12.25 -2.85 14.76
N GLN A 38 12.11 -1.54 14.52
CA GLN A 38 11.57 -0.61 15.51
C GLN A 38 10.17 -0.13 15.13
N ASN A 39 9.32 0.00 16.14
CA ASN A 39 8.02 0.62 15.95
C ASN A 39 8.21 2.11 15.59
N ARG A 40 7.60 2.55 14.49
CA ARG A 40 7.72 3.93 14.01
C ARG A 40 7.32 4.97 15.06
N GLN A 41 6.34 4.68 15.88
CA GLN A 41 5.90 5.58 16.95
C GLN A 41 6.99 5.77 18.01
N ASP A 42 7.78 4.73 18.28
CA ASP A 42 8.89 4.82 19.22
C ASP A 42 10.03 5.68 18.66
N LEU A 43 10.24 5.65 17.34
CA LEU A 43 11.27 6.45 16.68
C LEU A 43 11.00 7.95 16.72
N ILE A 44 9.72 8.36 16.69
CA ILE A 44 9.33 9.78 16.75
C ILE A 44 8.93 10.23 18.14
N LYS A 45 9.11 9.38 19.16
CA LYS A 45 8.73 9.68 20.54
C LYS A 45 9.36 10.98 21.04
N GLY A 46 8.53 11.90 21.51
CA GLY A 46 8.95 13.24 21.95
C GLY A 46 9.11 14.25 20.81
N LYS A 47 8.93 13.86 19.55
CA LYS A 47 8.98 14.74 18.36
C LYS A 47 7.71 14.63 17.51
N GLU A 48 6.62 14.06 18.06
CA GLU A 48 5.41 13.72 17.31
C GLU A 48 4.76 14.92 16.64
N GLU A 49 4.69 16.04 17.38
CA GLU A 49 4.06 17.26 16.85
C GLU A 49 4.91 17.95 15.76
N GLU A 50 6.23 17.90 15.89
CA GLU A 50 7.14 18.40 14.86
C GLU A 50 7.05 17.53 13.61
N PHE A 51 7.08 16.22 13.78
CA PHE A 51 6.91 15.24 12.70
C PHE A 51 5.60 15.46 11.96
N LYS A 52 4.47 15.59 12.67
CA LYS A 52 3.15 15.86 12.09
C LYS A 52 3.13 17.15 11.27
N LYS A 53 3.72 18.24 11.78
CA LYS A 53 3.77 19.52 11.06
C LYS A 53 4.49 19.41 9.72
N ILE A 54 5.66 18.77 9.71
CA ILE A 54 6.46 18.60 8.50
C ILE A 54 5.78 17.63 7.54
N TYR A 55 5.21 16.54 8.05
CA TYR A 55 4.48 15.57 7.26
C TYR A 55 3.26 16.19 6.54
N LYS A 56 2.48 17.01 7.24
CA LYS A 56 1.39 17.80 6.65
C LYS A 56 1.86 18.75 5.56
N TYR A 57 2.94 19.47 5.82
CA TYR A 57 3.49 20.45 4.89
C TYR A 57 3.95 19.79 3.56
N LYS A 58 4.56 18.62 3.63
CA LYS A 58 5.05 17.90 2.44
C LYS A 58 3.95 17.30 1.58
N ASN A 59 2.73 17.15 2.10
CA ASN A 59 1.53 16.63 1.42
C ASN A 59 1.85 15.56 0.35
N LEU A 60 1.98 14.31 0.77
CA LEU A 60 2.67 13.22 0.08
C LEU A 60 2.23 12.93 -1.35
N TYR A 61 1.03 13.29 -1.74
CA TYR A 61 0.48 13.01 -3.07
C TYR A 61 0.16 14.28 -3.85
N LYS A 62 0.61 15.46 -3.38
CA LYS A 62 0.28 16.75 -4.01
C LYS A 62 0.96 16.93 -5.37
N ASP A 63 2.19 16.47 -5.50
CA ASP A 63 2.95 16.56 -6.75
C ASP A 63 3.12 15.17 -7.35
N ILE A 64 2.32 14.89 -8.37
CA ILE A 64 2.33 13.61 -9.11
C ILE A 64 3.69 13.36 -9.79
N ASN A 65 4.45 14.42 -10.06
CA ASN A 65 5.78 14.35 -10.67
C ASN A 65 6.92 14.22 -9.65
N ASP A 66 6.60 14.22 -8.36
CA ASP A 66 7.60 14.05 -7.32
C ASP A 66 8.26 12.66 -7.45
N ASN A 67 9.59 12.65 -7.55
CA ASN A 67 10.37 11.43 -7.71
C ASN A 67 10.21 10.42 -6.57
N TYR A 68 9.73 10.89 -5.40
CA TYR A 68 9.52 10.05 -4.22
C TYR A 68 8.22 9.24 -4.24
N ILE A 69 7.25 9.59 -5.10
CA ILE A 69 5.95 8.91 -5.17
C ILE A 69 5.71 8.21 -6.51
N LYS A 70 6.75 7.73 -7.16
CA LYS A 70 6.62 6.93 -8.37
C LYS A 70 6.08 5.54 -8.04
N PRO A 71 5.29 4.96 -8.95
CA PRO A 71 4.92 3.56 -8.84
C PRO A 71 6.14 2.65 -8.76
N LEU A 72 6.00 1.55 -8.03
CA LEU A 72 7.02 0.51 -7.98
C LEU A 72 7.33 -0.05 -9.38
N PRO A 73 8.55 -0.56 -9.61
CA PRO A 73 8.91 -1.16 -10.88
C PRO A 73 7.90 -2.23 -11.32
N ASN A 74 7.55 -2.24 -12.60
CA ASN A 74 6.59 -3.14 -13.25
C ASN A 74 5.13 -3.05 -12.77
N CYS A 75 4.86 -2.28 -11.70
CA CYS A 75 3.55 -2.19 -11.06
C CYS A 75 2.42 -1.88 -12.07
N ILE A 76 2.56 -0.79 -12.81
CA ILE A 76 1.51 -0.29 -13.72
C ILE A 76 1.22 -1.31 -14.82
N ASP A 77 2.26 -1.89 -15.42
CA ASP A 77 2.12 -2.86 -16.51
C ASP A 77 1.47 -4.15 -16.03
N VAL A 78 1.84 -4.65 -14.84
CA VAL A 78 1.23 -5.83 -14.24
C VAL A 78 -0.23 -5.57 -13.91
N ILE A 79 -0.56 -4.47 -13.24
CA ILE A 79 -1.96 -4.13 -12.92
C ILE A 79 -2.79 -4.00 -14.21
N LYS A 80 -2.23 -3.43 -15.26
CA LYS A 80 -2.91 -3.33 -16.56
C LYS A 80 -3.24 -4.69 -17.15
N ARG A 81 -2.32 -5.66 -17.08
CA ARG A 81 -2.58 -7.03 -17.54
C ARG A 81 -3.61 -7.74 -16.67
N LEU A 82 -3.50 -7.62 -15.35
CA LEU A 82 -4.47 -8.20 -14.42
C LEU A 82 -5.89 -7.67 -14.66
N ASN A 83 -6.03 -6.38 -14.96
CA ASN A 83 -7.34 -5.76 -15.22
C ASN A 83 -8.03 -6.28 -16.50
N GLN A 84 -7.31 -6.95 -17.39
CA GLN A 84 -7.91 -7.59 -18.58
C GLN A 84 -8.73 -8.84 -18.19
N GLU A 85 -8.27 -9.59 -17.21
CA GLU A 85 -8.85 -10.89 -16.80
C GLU A 85 -9.65 -10.83 -15.50
N TYR A 86 -9.29 -9.92 -14.62
CA TYR A 86 -9.87 -9.74 -13.28
C TYR A 86 -10.61 -8.40 -13.18
N GLU A 87 -11.46 -8.28 -12.19
CA GLU A 87 -12.02 -7.00 -11.76
C GLU A 87 -11.12 -6.43 -10.64
N VAL A 88 -10.32 -5.42 -10.99
CA VAL A 88 -9.31 -4.85 -10.09
C VAL A 88 -9.88 -3.68 -9.32
N TYR A 89 -9.73 -3.71 -8.00
CA TYR A 89 -10.06 -2.65 -7.06
C TYR A 89 -8.80 -2.12 -6.38
N ILE A 90 -8.62 -0.81 -6.37
CA ILE A 90 -7.58 -0.17 -5.56
C ILE A 90 -8.21 0.29 -4.25
N VAL A 91 -7.77 -0.29 -3.13
CA VAL A 91 -8.40 -0.07 -1.82
C VAL A 91 -7.38 0.54 -0.87
N THR A 92 -7.53 1.82 -0.55
CA THR A 92 -6.57 2.56 0.25
C THR A 92 -7.21 3.37 1.36
N SER A 93 -6.48 3.57 2.46
CA SER A 93 -6.88 4.48 3.53
C SER A 93 -6.50 5.92 3.16
N TYR A 94 -7.34 6.88 3.57
CA TYR A 94 -7.10 8.31 3.37
C TYR A 94 -7.15 9.09 4.69
N ILE A 95 -7.55 8.45 5.78
CA ILE A 95 -7.69 9.07 7.10
C ILE A 95 -6.51 8.66 7.98
N TRP A 96 -5.81 9.63 8.51
CA TRP A 96 -4.99 9.47 9.69
C TRP A 96 -5.85 9.74 10.93
N LYS A 97 -5.85 8.83 11.89
CA LYS A 97 -6.70 8.95 13.10
C LYS A 97 -6.50 10.26 13.85
N GLU A 98 -5.28 10.79 13.79
CA GLU A 98 -4.88 12.03 14.44
C GLU A 98 -5.15 13.29 13.61
N ASP A 99 -5.53 13.13 12.32
CA ASP A 99 -5.67 14.24 11.41
C ASP A 99 -6.86 14.11 10.45
N VAL A 100 -8.04 14.18 11.01
CA VAL A 100 -9.30 14.11 10.26
C VAL A 100 -9.52 15.37 9.40
N ILE A 101 -8.92 16.51 9.77
CA ILE A 101 -9.16 17.79 9.10
C ILE A 101 -8.65 17.79 7.66
N ASP A 102 -7.51 17.15 7.39
CA ASP A 102 -6.93 17.09 6.06
C ASP A 102 -7.32 15.82 5.26
N ALA A 103 -8.24 15.01 5.80
CA ALA A 103 -8.67 13.76 5.16
C ALA A 103 -9.21 13.98 3.74
N ALA A 104 -9.99 15.05 3.53
CA ALA A 104 -10.54 15.38 2.21
C ALA A 104 -9.44 15.73 1.19
N THR A 105 -8.40 16.45 1.61
CA THR A 105 -7.24 16.77 0.78
C THR A 105 -6.44 15.51 0.44
N ASN A 106 -6.21 14.63 1.41
CA ASN A 106 -5.52 13.36 1.19
C ASN A 106 -6.30 12.45 0.24
N LEU A 107 -7.63 12.39 0.39
CA LEU A 107 -8.49 11.64 -0.52
C LEU A 107 -8.36 12.16 -1.95
N LYS A 108 -8.50 13.48 -2.14
CA LYS A 108 -8.37 14.11 -3.45
C LYS A 108 -7.02 13.80 -4.09
N ASN A 109 -5.93 13.98 -3.36
CA ASN A 109 -4.60 13.78 -3.90
C ASN A 109 -4.32 12.31 -4.26
N LYS A 110 -4.78 11.37 -3.43
CA LYS A 110 -4.69 9.93 -3.75
C LYS A 110 -5.54 9.56 -4.97
N TYR A 111 -6.75 10.12 -5.06
CA TYR A 111 -7.60 9.92 -6.23
C TYR A 111 -6.92 10.43 -7.51
N ASP A 112 -6.40 11.66 -7.49
CA ASP A 112 -5.71 12.26 -8.63
C ASP A 112 -4.48 11.43 -9.05
N TYR A 113 -3.71 10.94 -8.07
CA TYR A 113 -2.56 10.05 -8.28
C TYR A 113 -2.97 8.75 -8.97
N LEU A 114 -3.99 8.07 -8.45
CA LEU A 114 -4.49 6.82 -9.00
C LEU A 114 -5.05 7.02 -10.41
N HIS A 115 -5.82 8.08 -10.63
CA HIS A 115 -6.37 8.39 -11.94
C HIS A 115 -5.29 8.70 -12.97
N TYR A 116 -4.19 9.33 -12.56
CA TYR A 116 -3.06 9.62 -13.44
C TYR A 116 -2.28 8.36 -13.83
N TRP A 117 -1.93 7.52 -12.86
CA TRP A 117 -1.09 6.34 -13.08
C TRP A 117 -1.87 5.12 -13.57
N LEU A 118 -3.14 5.00 -13.22
CA LEU A 118 -4.01 3.87 -13.54
C LEU A 118 -5.26 4.32 -14.33
N PRO A 119 -5.12 5.05 -15.44
CA PRO A 119 -6.26 5.59 -16.19
C PRO A 119 -7.12 4.50 -16.85
N PHE A 120 -6.66 3.25 -16.86
CA PHE A 120 -7.35 2.08 -17.38
C PHE A 120 -8.23 1.36 -16.34
N ILE A 121 -8.13 1.74 -15.07
CA ILE A 121 -9.03 1.24 -14.00
C ILE A 121 -10.26 2.15 -13.97
N ASP A 122 -11.46 1.54 -13.87
CA ASP A 122 -12.67 2.31 -13.65
C ASP A 122 -12.57 3.11 -12.34
N PRO A 123 -12.77 4.43 -12.33
CA PRO A 123 -12.71 5.23 -11.11
C PRO A 123 -13.66 4.75 -10.00
N ASN A 124 -14.75 4.06 -10.33
CA ASN A 124 -15.65 3.43 -9.36
C ASN A 124 -14.98 2.30 -8.57
N ASN A 125 -13.86 1.75 -9.08
CA ASN A 125 -13.08 0.72 -8.41
C ASN A 125 -11.98 1.31 -7.50
N PHE A 126 -11.89 2.64 -7.35
CA PHE A 126 -11.05 3.28 -6.34
C PHE A 126 -11.83 3.40 -5.03
N ILE A 127 -11.52 2.55 -4.07
CA ILE A 127 -12.22 2.46 -2.79
C ILE A 127 -11.36 3.09 -1.69
N PHE A 128 -11.89 4.12 -1.05
CA PHE A 128 -11.22 4.82 0.04
C PHE A 128 -11.83 4.42 1.37
N MET A 129 -11.15 3.53 2.10
CA MET A 129 -11.66 3.01 3.37
C MET A 129 -10.53 2.65 4.34
N THR A 130 -10.78 2.78 5.62
CA THR A 130 -9.79 2.47 6.67
C THR A 130 -9.77 0.98 7.03
N ASP A 131 -10.93 0.35 7.12
CA ASP A 131 -11.05 -1.07 7.47
C ASP A 131 -11.40 -1.91 6.25
N LYS A 132 -10.38 -2.37 5.55
CA LYS A 132 -10.51 -3.16 4.32
C LYS A 132 -11.14 -4.55 4.54
N THR A 133 -11.22 -5.02 5.78
CA THR A 133 -11.81 -6.33 6.11
C THR A 133 -13.33 -6.36 5.97
N LYS A 134 -13.96 -5.24 5.67
CA LYS A 134 -15.42 -5.13 5.48
C LYS A 134 -15.91 -5.57 4.11
N ILE A 135 -15.00 -5.78 3.16
CA ILE A 135 -15.34 -6.23 1.81
C ILE A 135 -14.54 -7.51 1.52
N GLU A 136 -15.19 -8.50 0.94
CA GLU A 136 -14.56 -9.74 0.53
C GLU A 136 -14.06 -9.65 -0.91
N TYR A 137 -12.84 -10.19 -1.15
CA TYR A 137 -12.22 -10.28 -2.47
C TYR A 137 -11.68 -11.69 -2.72
N ASP A 138 -11.60 -12.09 -3.99
CA ASP A 138 -11.01 -13.37 -4.34
C ASP A 138 -9.49 -13.37 -4.08
N ILE A 139 -8.81 -12.26 -4.40
CA ILE A 139 -7.37 -12.09 -4.21
C ILE A 139 -7.13 -10.76 -3.50
N GLY A 140 -6.23 -10.74 -2.52
CA GLY A 140 -5.78 -9.51 -1.86
C GLY A 140 -4.27 -9.35 -1.99
N ILE A 141 -3.81 -8.14 -2.30
CA ILE A 141 -2.41 -7.73 -2.34
C ILE A 141 -2.25 -6.53 -1.42
N ASP A 142 -1.58 -6.71 -0.29
CA ASP A 142 -1.43 -5.67 0.75
C ASP A 142 -0.13 -5.90 1.54
N ASP A 143 0.45 -4.87 2.12
CA ASP A 143 1.62 -4.96 3.01
C ASP A 143 1.26 -5.35 4.45
N ARG A 144 -0.04 -5.40 4.78
CA ARG A 144 -0.54 -5.70 6.12
C ARG A 144 -1.38 -6.97 6.16
N VAL A 145 -0.91 -7.92 6.96
CA VAL A 145 -1.63 -9.19 7.21
C VAL A 145 -3.10 -8.96 7.63
N PHE A 146 -3.36 -7.93 8.43
CA PHE A 146 -4.70 -7.62 8.90
C PHE A 146 -5.68 -7.33 7.76
N ASN A 147 -5.24 -6.58 6.75
CA ASN A 147 -6.07 -6.17 5.61
C ASN A 147 -6.43 -7.34 4.69
N LEU A 148 -5.61 -8.40 4.69
CA LEU A 148 -5.82 -9.59 3.88
C LEU A 148 -6.85 -10.58 4.47
N LYS A 149 -7.39 -10.34 5.65
CA LYS A 149 -8.26 -11.29 6.37
C LYS A 149 -9.52 -11.67 5.58
N SER A 150 -10.10 -10.75 4.85
CA SER A 150 -11.32 -10.96 4.05
C SER A 150 -11.05 -11.48 2.64
N CYS A 151 -9.79 -11.71 2.27
CA CYS A 151 -9.42 -12.23 0.96
C CYS A 151 -9.28 -13.76 0.98
N LYS A 152 -9.72 -14.44 -0.09
CA LYS A 152 -9.58 -15.89 -0.24
C LYS A 152 -8.13 -16.28 -0.49
N GLN A 153 -7.47 -15.64 -1.46
CA GLN A 153 -6.02 -15.72 -1.70
C GLN A 153 -5.36 -14.46 -1.16
N LYS A 154 -4.24 -14.61 -0.46
CA LYS A 154 -3.60 -13.56 0.32
C LYS A 154 -2.15 -13.41 -0.09
N LEU A 155 -1.83 -12.34 -0.81
CA LEU A 155 -0.47 -12.00 -1.20
C LEU A 155 0.02 -10.86 -0.30
N LEU A 156 1.00 -11.16 0.55
CA LEU A 156 1.64 -10.17 1.41
C LEU A 156 2.83 -9.56 0.68
N PHE A 157 2.68 -8.32 0.27
CA PHE A 157 3.76 -7.59 -0.37
C PHE A 157 4.84 -7.27 0.66
N THR A 158 6.09 -7.64 0.36
CA THR A 158 7.21 -7.49 1.30
C THR A 158 7.54 -6.02 1.50
N GLU A 159 7.46 -5.60 2.76
CA GLU A 159 7.76 -4.26 3.20
C GLU A 159 8.43 -4.30 4.59
N PHE A 160 9.07 -3.21 5.01
CA PHE A 160 9.86 -3.19 6.26
C PHE A 160 9.07 -3.67 7.49
N ARG A 161 7.74 -3.41 7.57
CA ARG A 161 6.89 -3.81 8.70
C ARG A 161 6.67 -5.32 8.82
N ASN A 162 6.74 -6.02 7.69
CA ASN A 162 6.40 -7.43 7.62
C ASN A 162 7.60 -8.35 7.32
N LYS A 163 8.79 -7.80 7.06
CA LYS A 163 10.00 -8.57 6.72
C LYS A 163 10.39 -9.62 7.77
N ASN A 164 10.09 -9.35 9.03
CA ASN A 164 10.44 -10.24 10.14
C ASN A 164 9.41 -11.36 10.40
N LEU A 165 8.29 -11.36 9.69
CA LEU A 165 7.34 -12.47 9.78
C LEU A 165 7.97 -13.73 9.19
N THR A 166 7.91 -14.82 9.95
CA THR A 166 8.46 -16.12 9.53
C THR A 166 7.54 -16.81 8.52
N GLU A 167 8.12 -17.71 7.72
CA GLU A 167 7.32 -18.55 6.80
C GLU A 167 6.28 -19.41 7.54
N GLU A 168 6.57 -19.83 8.77
CA GLU A 168 5.62 -20.56 9.60
C GLU A 168 4.39 -19.70 9.94
N GLU A 169 4.60 -18.44 10.34
CA GLU A 169 3.51 -17.49 10.62
C GLU A 169 2.67 -17.19 9.38
N LEU A 170 3.30 -17.08 8.22
CA LEU A 170 2.61 -16.85 6.95
C LEU A 170 1.79 -18.06 6.55
N THR A 171 2.38 -19.24 6.58
CA THR A 171 1.71 -20.52 6.22
C THR A 171 0.50 -20.78 7.11
N LYS A 172 0.62 -20.55 8.43
CA LYS A 172 -0.48 -20.68 9.39
C LYS A 172 -1.70 -19.82 9.03
N ASN A 173 -1.49 -18.69 8.36
CA ASN A 173 -2.53 -17.76 7.95
C ASN A 173 -2.92 -17.90 6.47
N ASN A 174 -2.40 -18.90 5.74
CA ASN A 174 -2.56 -19.08 4.30
C ASN A 174 -2.14 -17.81 3.52
N ILE A 175 -1.03 -17.21 3.90
CA ILE A 175 -0.46 -16.02 3.27
C ILE A 175 0.74 -16.41 2.45
N ILE A 176 0.85 -15.87 1.26
CA ILE A 176 1.99 -16.03 0.37
C ILE A 176 2.72 -14.69 0.32
N ARG A 177 4.03 -14.75 0.57
CA ARG A 177 4.90 -13.58 0.46
C ARG A 177 5.23 -13.34 -1.00
N VAL A 178 5.17 -12.08 -1.41
CA VAL A 178 5.64 -11.59 -2.72
C VAL A 178 6.56 -10.39 -2.51
N ASN A 179 7.63 -10.30 -3.30
CA ASN A 179 8.67 -9.29 -3.10
C ASN A 179 8.62 -8.18 -4.16
N ASP A 180 8.00 -8.46 -5.28
CA ASP A 180 7.85 -7.51 -6.39
C ASP A 180 6.60 -7.82 -7.22
N TRP A 181 6.33 -6.97 -8.20
CA TRP A 181 5.15 -7.08 -9.05
C TRP A 181 5.25 -8.22 -10.08
N LEU A 182 6.44 -8.69 -10.43
CA LEU A 182 6.61 -9.86 -11.31
C LEU A 182 6.28 -11.16 -10.57
N GLU A 183 6.63 -11.25 -9.27
CA GLU A 183 6.19 -12.37 -8.42
C GLU A 183 4.68 -12.36 -8.24
N VAL A 184 4.04 -11.19 -8.06
CA VAL A 184 2.57 -11.06 -8.01
C VAL A 184 1.94 -11.60 -9.28
N GLU A 185 2.42 -11.16 -10.44
CA GLU A 185 1.90 -11.60 -11.74
C GLU A 185 2.05 -13.10 -11.92
N ASN A 186 3.26 -13.60 -11.70
CA ASN A 186 3.55 -15.03 -11.85
C ASN A 186 2.66 -15.89 -10.96
N PHE A 187 2.43 -15.46 -9.71
CA PHE A 187 1.54 -16.16 -8.82
C PHE A 187 0.09 -16.17 -9.33
N ILE A 188 -0.46 -15.02 -9.71
CA ILE A 188 -1.87 -14.88 -10.09
C ILE A 188 -2.15 -15.60 -11.40
N LEU A 189 -1.29 -15.49 -12.41
CA LEU A 189 -1.50 -16.08 -13.72
C LEU A 189 -1.25 -17.59 -13.77
N ASN A 190 -0.39 -18.13 -12.89
CA ASN A 190 -0.10 -19.55 -12.84
C ASN A 190 -0.98 -20.34 -11.86
N TYR A 191 -1.86 -19.68 -11.13
CA TYR A 191 -2.69 -20.29 -10.07
C TYR A 191 -4.17 -20.47 -10.47
N ASN A 192 -4.47 -20.51 -11.78
CA ASN A 192 -5.80 -20.80 -12.32
C ASN A 192 -6.05 -22.27 -12.56
#